data_ff8f975bc620ecccfe21db7e7d49955f
#
_entry.id   ff8f975bc620ecccfe21db7e7d49955f
#
_cell.length_a   1.000
_cell.length_b   1.000
_cell.length_c   1.000
_cell.angle_alpha   90.00
_cell.angle_beta   90.00
_cell.angle_gamma   90.00
#
_symmetry.space_group_name_H-M   'P 1'
#
loop_
_entity.id
_entity.type
_entity.pdbx_description
1 polymer ?
#
loop_
_entity_poly.entity_id
_entity_poly.type
_entity_poly.pdbx_seq_one_letter_code
_entity_poly.pdbx_strand_id
1 'polypeptide(L)'
;AVASTAASAAASAAASAEPAAVEWFDQAKYDAQKEQLTGTFEGDPATPYLQYYTGAEMVDTSQYKADGPKKLCFANASISNPWRVTGWITMNQQLQVLKDQGIVSEMEPRDAKDSDDQQIADIDYFIGEGNCDVFVISPNSTAAMTPAVERACATGKPVVVFDRGVETDCMTTFVHPVGGFGFGIASATFLADNLQSGDRVVALRILPGV
;
A
#
# COMPACT_ATOMS: atom_id res chain seq x y z
N ALA A 1 66.92 -14.09 -24.08
CA ALA A 1 66.19 -12.81 -24.09
C ALA A 1 64.69 -13.11 -24.15
N VAL A 2 64.05 -12.93 -23.06
CA VAL A 2 62.53 -13.07 -22.99
C VAL A 2 62.05 -11.67 -22.73
N ALA A 3 61.37 -11.10 -23.70
CA ALA A 3 60.70 -9.80 -23.57
C ALA A 3 59.34 -9.97 -22.78
N SER A 4 59.31 -9.30 -21.64
CA SER A 4 58.08 -9.18 -20.85
C SER A 4 57.25 -8.01 -21.39
N THR A 5 56.11 -8.30 -21.98
CA THR A 5 55.11 -7.28 -22.36
C THR A 5 54.20 -7.02 -21.19
N ALA A 6 54.34 -5.84 -20.58
CA ALA A 6 53.41 -5.33 -19.59
C ALA A 6 52.10 -4.95 -20.28
N ALA A 7 51.04 -5.69 -19.98
CA ALA A 7 49.68 -5.31 -20.36
C ALA A 7 49.19 -4.23 -19.41
N SER A 8 49.01 -3.03 -19.93
CA SER A 8 48.34 -1.91 -19.24
C SER A 8 46.85 -2.21 -19.12
N ALA A 9 46.41 -2.47 -17.90
CA ALA A 9 44.98 -2.57 -17.61
C ALA A 9 44.36 -1.16 -17.61
N ALA A 10 43.68 -0.81 -18.68
CA ALA A 10 42.82 0.35 -18.71
C ALA A 10 41.60 0.04 -17.84
N ALA A 11 41.52 0.63 -16.65
CA ALA A 11 40.33 0.66 -15.85
C ALA A 11 39.29 1.49 -16.60
N SER A 12 38.35 0.82 -17.21
CA SER A 12 37.16 1.44 -17.77
C SER A 12 36.32 1.94 -16.58
N ALA A 13 36.29 3.25 -16.37
CA ALA A 13 35.31 3.90 -15.50
C ALA A 13 33.95 3.66 -16.13
N ALA A 14 33.21 2.69 -15.61
CA ALA A 14 31.81 2.58 -15.90
C ALA A 14 31.13 3.83 -15.31
N ALA A 15 30.78 4.77 -16.19
CA ALA A 15 29.84 5.83 -15.83
C ALA A 15 28.59 5.15 -15.33
N SER A 16 28.25 5.38 -14.06
CA SER A 16 26.99 4.99 -13.51
C SER A 16 25.91 5.78 -14.27
N ALA A 17 25.27 5.13 -15.25
CA ALA A 17 24.09 5.67 -15.86
C ALA A 17 23.05 5.86 -14.73
N GLU A 18 22.53 7.06 -14.60
CA GLU A 18 21.38 7.27 -13.72
C GLU A 18 20.30 6.24 -14.09
N PRO A 19 19.73 5.54 -13.10
CA PRO A 19 18.68 4.59 -13.39
C PRO A 19 17.55 5.32 -14.14
N ALA A 20 17.11 4.75 -15.25
CA ALA A 20 15.97 5.29 -16.00
C ALA A 20 14.81 5.49 -15.01
N ALA A 21 14.19 6.68 -15.07
CA ALA A 21 13.04 6.97 -14.25
C ALA A 21 11.98 5.88 -14.49
N VAL A 22 11.61 5.15 -13.46
CA VAL A 22 10.52 4.17 -13.50
C VAL A 22 9.23 4.86 -13.09
N GLU A 23 8.19 4.67 -13.87
CA GLU A 23 6.92 5.38 -13.75
C GLU A 23 6.28 5.30 -12.34
N TRP A 24 6.49 4.19 -11.64
CA TRP A 24 5.97 3.97 -10.29
C TRP A 24 6.91 4.44 -9.15
N PHE A 25 8.12 4.95 -9.46
CA PHE A 25 9.07 5.38 -8.44
C PHE A 25 8.87 6.87 -8.13
N ASP A 26 8.56 7.15 -6.87
CA ASP A 26 8.44 8.50 -6.32
C ASP A 26 9.57 8.76 -5.32
N GLN A 27 10.49 9.64 -5.68
CA GLN A 27 11.65 9.95 -4.85
C GLN A 27 11.26 10.55 -3.51
N ALA A 28 10.24 11.40 -3.46
CA ALA A 28 9.80 12.04 -2.23
C ALA A 28 9.18 11.01 -1.25
N LYS A 29 8.38 10.09 -1.77
CA LYS A 29 7.83 8.98 -0.98
C LYS A 29 8.93 8.03 -0.49
N TYR A 30 9.91 7.74 -1.34
CA TYR A 30 11.07 6.93 -0.95
C TYR A 30 11.86 7.57 0.19
N ASP A 31 12.17 8.87 0.08
CA ASP A 31 12.93 9.59 1.08
C ASP A 31 12.16 9.69 2.41
N ALA A 32 10.87 9.97 2.37
CA ALA A 32 10.01 10.00 3.55
C ALA A 32 9.95 8.63 4.26
N GLN A 33 9.78 7.54 3.53
CA GLN A 33 9.75 6.20 4.12
C GLN A 33 11.12 5.76 4.64
N LYS A 34 12.21 6.17 3.99
CA LYS A 34 13.56 5.95 4.49
C LYS A 34 13.80 6.69 5.80
N GLU A 35 13.34 7.93 5.91
CA GLU A 35 13.41 8.72 7.14
C GLU A 35 12.62 8.05 8.27
N GLN A 36 11.40 7.60 8.00
CA GLN A 36 10.58 6.85 8.97
C GLN A 36 11.28 5.57 9.46
N LEU A 37 11.95 4.85 8.57
CA LEU A 37 12.66 3.61 8.91
C LEU A 37 13.86 3.85 9.82
N THR A 38 14.55 4.97 9.66
CA THR A 38 15.78 5.33 10.40
C THR A 38 15.52 6.27 11.55
N GLY A 39 14.34 6.87 11.64
CA GLY A 39 13.94 7.81 12.66
C GLY A 39 13.76 7.17 14.03
N THR A 40 13.86 7.98 15.07
CA THR A 40 13.59 7.56 16.45
C THR A 40 12.11 7.73 16.73
N PHE A 41 11.47 6.71 17.29
CA PHE A 41 10.10 6.81 17.75
C PHE A 41 10.02 7.67 19.03
N GLU A 42 9.26 8.74 19.00
CA GLU A 42 9.05 9.67 20.11
C GLU A 42 7.60 9.64 20.64
N GLY A 43 6.92 8.52 20.55
CA GLY A 43 5.54 8.38 20.96
C GLY A 43 5.34 7.53 22.20
N ASP A 44 4.06 7.19 22.48
CA ASP A 44 3.70 6.31 23.58
C ASP A 44 4.17 4.88 23.29
N PRO A 45 5.03 4.30 24.16
CA PRO A 45 5.48 2.91 24.02
C PRO A 45 4.36 1.86 23.99
N ALA A 46 3.17 2.19 24.51
CA ALA A 46 2.00 1.30 24.47
C ALA A 46 1.37 1.23 23.07
N THR A 47 1.65 2.21 22.21
CA THR A 47 1.11 2.28 20.84
C THR A 47 2.21 2.56 19.81
N PRO A 48 3.25 1.71 19.73
CA PRO A 48 4.42 1.97 18.89
C PRO A 48 4.10 2.06 17.40
N TYR A 49 3.00 1.48 16.95
CA TYR A 49 2.54 1.55 15.57
C TYR A 49 2.12 2.96 15.13
N LEU A 50 1.79 3.86 16.05
CA LEU A 50 1.43 5.24 15.71
C LEU A 50 2.60 6.05 15.14
N GLN A 51 3.85 5.62 15.36
CA GLN A 51 5.02 6.25 14.76
C GLN A 51 4.95 6.29 13.21
N TYR A 52 4.28 5.31 12.60
CA TYR A 52 4.15 5.23 11.15
C TYR A 52 3.20 6.29 10.57
N TYR A 53 2.42 6.95 11.42
CA TYR A 53 1.61 8.10 11.03
C TYR A 53 2.34 9.44 11.22
N THR A 54 3.52 9.42 11.83
CA THR A 54 4.34 10.63 11.99
C THR A 54 4.79 11.11 10.62
N GLY A 55 4.48 12.37 10.30
CA GLY A 55 4.76 12.96 9.00
C GLY A 55 3.75 12.61 7.89
N ALA A 56 2.72 11.81 8.18
CA ALA A 56 1.61 11.65 7.24
C ALA A 56 0.82 12.96 7.11
N GLU A 57 0.50 13.33 5.88
CA GLU A 57 -0.40 14.45 5.64
C GLU A 57 -1.81 14.08 6.10
N MET A 58 -2.37 14.88 7.00
CA MET A 58 -3.73 14.65 7.49
C MET A 58 -4.75 15.18 6.48
N VAL A 59 -5.56 14.28 5.96
CA VAL A 59 -6.62 14.63 5.01
C VAL A 59 -7.75 15.36 5.73
N ASP A 60 -8.19 16.49 5.18
CA ASP A 60 -9.39 17.16 5.67
C ASP A 60 -10.64 16.37 5.26
N THR A 61 -11.24 15.72 6.24
CA THR A 61 -12.49 14.95 6.07
C THR A 61 -13.75 15.71 6.47
N SER A 62 -13.63 17.00 6.78
CA SER A 62 -14.75 17.82 7.26
C SER A 62 -15.94 17.84 6.29
N GLN A 63 -15.68 17.78 4.99
CA GLN A 63 -16.69 17.72 3.92
C GLN A 63 -17.58 16.47 3.98
N TYR A 64 -17.11 15.39 4.62
CA TYR A 64 -17.86 14.13 4.76
C TYR A 64 -18.60 14.02 6.10
N LYS A 65 -18.47 15.05 6.93
CA LYS A 65 -19.12 15.04 8.25
C LYS A 65 -20.64 15.08 8.08
N ALA A 66 -21.30 14.04 8.59
CA ALA A 66 -22.74 13.94 8.60
C ALA A 66 -23.23 13.26 9.89
N ASP A 67 -24.44 13.57 10.33
CA ASP A 67 -25.02 13.00 11.54
C ASP A 67 -25.36 11.52 11.39
N GLY A 68 -25.43 10.84 12.52
CA GLY A 68 -25.84 9.43 12.63
C GLY A 68 -24.75 8.43 12.21
N PRO A 69 -24.99 7.15 12.55
CA PRO A 69 -24.06 6.08 12.24
C PRO A 69 -23.99 5.80 10.75
N LYS A 70 -22.78 5.41 10.27
CA LYS A 70 -22.48 5.23 8.86
C LYS A 70 -22.48 3.76 8.45
N LYS A 71 -22.96 3.48 7.24
CA LYS A 71 -22.80 2.18 6.59
C LYS A 71 -21.48 2.14 5.83
N LEU A 72 -20.65 1.16 6.15
CA LEU A 72 -19.41 0.85 5.43
C LEU A 72 -19.68 -0.23 4.38
N CYS A 73 -19.13 -0.05 3.17
CA CYS A 73 -19.13 -1.07 2.14
C CYS A 73 -17.68 -1.50 1.89
N PHE A 74 -17.39 -2.78 2.14
CA PHE A 74 -16.05 -3.31 2.06
C PHE A 74 -15.88 -4.24 0.85
N ALA A 75 -15.18 -3.76 -0.18
CA ALA A 75 -14.77 -4.56 -1.32
C ALA A 75 -13.37 -5.15 -1.05
N ASN A 76 -13.34 -6.45 -0.73
CA ASN A 76 -12.13 -7.16 -0.38
C ASN A 76 -11.64 -8.03 -1.55
N ALA A 77 -10.34 -7.97 -1.85
CA ALA A 77 -9.73 -8.85 -2.86
C ALA A 77 -9.95 -10.33 -2.54
N SER A 78 -9.67 -10.73 -1.29
CA SER A 78 -9.92 -12.10 -0.83
C SER A 78 -9.66 -12.28 0.67
N ILE A 79 -10.06 -13.43 1.21
CA ILE A 79 -9.70 -13.94 2.53
C ILE A 79 -8.97 -15.29 2.41
N SER A 80 -8.14 -15.41 1.38
CA SER A 80 -7.49 -16.67 1.00
C SER A 80 -6.21 -17.01 1.78
N ASN A 81 -5.65 -16.07 2.55
CA ASN A 81 -4.40 -16.28 3.26
C ASN A 81 -4.46 -15.78 4.72
N PRO A 82 -3.52 -16.24 5.60
CA PRO A 82 -3.54 -15.90 7.03
C PRO A 82 -3.50 -14.40 7.34
N TRP A 83 -2.78 -13.60 6.55
CA TRP A 83 -2.73 -12.15 6.72
C TRP A 83 -4.12 -11.52 6.53
N ARG A 84 -4.82 -11.90 5.44
CA ARG A 84 -6.17 -11.40 5.15
C ARG A 84 -7.21 -11.92 6.14
N VAL A 85 -7.08 -13.17 6.59
CA VAL A 85 -7.93 -13.72 7.65
C VAL A 85 -7.76 -12.93 8.95
N THR A 86 -6.52 -12.65 9.36
CA THR A 86 -6.24 -11.83 10.55
C THR A 86 -6.79 -10.41 10.39
N GLY A 87 -6.57 -9.78 9.23
CA GLY A 87 -7.13 -8.47 8.91
C GLY A 87 -8.65 -8.45 9.01
N TRP A 88 -9.32 -9.48 8.49
CA TRP A 88 -10.76 -9.64 8.60
C TRP A 88 -11.25 -9.75 10.04
N ILE A 89 -10.59 -10.56 10.86
CA ILE A 89 -10.92 -10.73 12.28
C ILE A 89 -10.77 -9.40 13.03
N THR A 90 -9.63 -8.72 12.88
CA THR A 90 -9.36 -7.46 13.58
C THR A 90 -10.29 -6.34 13.12
N MET A 91 -10.62 -6.30 11.82
CA MET A 91 -11.60 -5.35 11.28
C MET A 91 -12.99 -5.55 11.91
N ASN A 92 -13.45 -6.80 12.06
CA ASN A 92 -14.72 -7.09 12.70
C ASN A 92 -14.73 -6.76 14.20
N GLN A 93 -13.61 -6.96 14.89
CA GLN A 93 -13.47 -6.53 16.29
C GLN A 93 -13.58 -5.02 16.43
N GLN A 94 -12.89 -4.26 15.58
CA GLN A 94 -12.97 -2.80 15.58
C GLN A 94 -14.34 -2.31 15.14
N LEU A 95 -14.97 -2.97 14.18
CA LEU A 95 -16.35 -2.68 13.76
C LEU A 95 -17.34 -2.75 14.94
N GLN A 96 -17.21 -3.75 15.80
CA GLN A 96 -18.07 -3.86 16.97
C GLN A 96 -17.90 -2.67 17.92
N VAL A 97 -16.64 -2.25 18.17
CA VAL A 97 -16.37 -1.06 18.99
C VAL A 97 -17.00 0.19 18.39
N LEU A 98 -16.90 0.39 17.07
CA LEU A 98 -17.51 1.55 16.39
C LEU A 98 -19.04 1.50 16.40
N LYS A 99 -19.63 0.32 16.33
CA LYS A 99 -21.09 0.14 16.48
C LYS A 99 -21.57 0.50 17.89
N ASP A 100 -20.85 0.05 18.91
CA ASP A 100 -21.19 0.34 20.32
C ASP A 100 -21.08 1.84 20.62
N GLN A 101 -20.20 2.54 19.90
CA GLN A 101 -20.03 3.99 19.94
C GLN A 101 -21.08 4.76 19.09
N GLY A 102 -21.91 4.08 18.32
CA GLY A 102 -22.89 4.70 17.42
C GLY A 102 -22.28 5.40 16.20
N ILE A 103 -21.00 5.10 15.86
CA ILE A 103 -20.29 5.69 14.72
C ILE A 103 -20.64 4.94 13.43
N VAL A 104 -20.72 3.60 13.51
CA VAL A 104 -21.03 2.74 12.37
C VAL A 104 -22.32 1.96 12.66
N SER A 105 -23.22 1.89 11.68
CA SER A 105 -24.41 1.05 11.75
C SER A 105 -24.12 -0.39 11.36
N GLU A 106 -23.44 -0.55 10.24
CA GLU A 106 -23.08 -1.86 9.69
C GLU A 106 -21.87 -1.76 8.74
N MET A 107 -21.30 -2.91 8.45
CA MET A 107 -20.36 -3.07 7.33
C MET A 107 -20.87 -4.21 6.45
N GLU A 108 -21.06 -3.94 5.16
CA GLU A 108 -21.37 -4.93 4.15
C GLU A 108 -20.09 -5.36 3.43
N PRO A 109 -19.59 -6.58 3.67
CA PRO A 109 -18.41 -7.07 3.00
C PRO A 109 -18.75 -7.84 1.73
N ARG A 110 -17.89 -7.75 0.71
CA ARG A 110 -17.86 -8.63 -0.45
C ARG A 110 -16.46 -9.17 -0.66
N ASP A 111 -16.36 -10.44 -0.91
CA ASP A 111 -15.10 -11.17 -1.12
C ASP A 111 -14.99 -11.57 -2.60
N ALA A 112 -14.08 -10.92 -3.30
CA ALA A 112 -13.87 -11.12 -4.73
C ALA A 112 -13.11 -12.43 -5.06
N LYS A 113 -12.59 -13.15 -4.07
CA LYS A 113 -11.90 -14.44 -4.23
C LYS A 113 -10.75 -14.38 -5.23
N ASP A 114 -9.94 -13.32 -5.13
CA ASP A 114 -8.80 -13.04 -6.01
C ASP A 114 -9.19 -12.82 -7.50
N SER A 115 -10.43 -12.37 -7.78
CA SER A 115 -10.91 -12.05 -9.12
C SER A 115 -11.12 -10.54 -9.29
N ASP A 116 -10.41 -9.94 -10.25
CA ASP A 116 -10.58 -8.52 -10.61
C ASP A 116 -12.00 -8.25 -11.10
N ASP A 117 -12.54 -9.07 -12.00
CA ASP A 117 -13.89 -8.91 -12.54
C ASP A 117 -14.95 -8.95 -11.45
N GLN A 118 -14.80 -9.87 -10.48
CA GLN A 118 -15.72 -9.95 -9.36
C GLN A 118 -15.63 -8.70 -8.47
N GLN A 119 -14.40 -8.23 -8.18
CA GLN A 119 -14.24 -7.05 -7.34
C GLN A 119 -14.77 -5.77 -8.03
N ILE A 120 -14.59 -5.65 -9.33
CA ILE A 120 -15.20 -4.56 -10.12
C ILE A 120 -16.72 -4.60 -9.99
N ALA A 121 -17.33 -5.78 -10.18
CA ALA A 121 -18.78 -5.94 -10.03
C ALA A 121 -19.27 -5.65 -8.61
N ASP A 122 -18.51 -6.01 -7.59
CA ASP A 122 -18.82 -5.72 -6.19
C ASP A 122 -18.78 -4.23 -5.89
N ILE A 123 -17.78 -3.51 -6.41
CA ILE A 123 -17.69 -2.04 -6.29
C ILE A 123 -18.85 -1.37 -7.02
N ASP A 124 -19.17 -1.80 -8.23
CA ASP A 124 -20.28 -1.24 -9.01
C ASP A 124 -21.64 -1.50 -8.33
N TYR A 125 -21.83 -2.66 -7.73
CA TYR A 125 -23.00 -2.93 -6.89
C TYR A 125 -23.08 -1.96 -5.70
N PHE A 126 -21.98 -1.72 -4.99
CA PHE A 126 -21.95 -0.78 -3.87
C PHE A 126 -22.26 0.66 -4.30
N ILE A 127 -21.83 1.05 -5.50
CA ILE A 127 -22.14 2.36 -6.09
C ILE A 127 -23.65 2.49 -6.37
N GLY A 128 -24.25 1.47 -6.97
CA GLY A 128 -25.64 1.50 -7.44
C GLY A 128 -26.67 1.16 -6.34
N GLU A 129 -26.44 0.10 -5.60
CA GLU A 129 -27.45 -0.52 -4.74
C GLU A 129 -27.05 -0.62 -3.27
N GLY A 130 -25.76 -0.53 -2.96
CA GLY A 130 -25.23 -0.81 -1.63
C GLY A 130 -25.61 0.19 -0.54
N ASN A 131 -26.13 1.36 -0.90
CA ASN A 131 -26.47 2.45 0.03
C ASN A 131 -25.32 2.78 1.00
N CYS A 132 -24.09 2.77 0.48
CA CYS A 132 -22.87 3.00 1.24
C CYS A 132 -22.75 4.46 1.66
N ASP A 133 -22.28 4.71 2.89
CA ASP A 133 -21.82 6.03 3.30
C ASP A 133 -20.30 6.16 3.09
N VAL A 134 -19.56 5.05 3.20
CA VAL A 134 -18.11 4.98 3.04
C VAL A 134 -17.74 3.73 2.26
N PHE A 135 -16.85 3.88 1.28
CA PHE A 135 -16.22 2.76 0.59
C PHE A 135 -14.89 2.42 1.25
N VAL A 136 -14.70 1.15 1.56
CA VAL A 136 -13.43 0.59 2.02
C VAL A 136 -13.00 -0.46 1.00
N ILE A 137 -11.84 -0.29 0.40
CA ILE A 137 -11.41 -1.11 -0.73
C ILE A 137 -10.00 -1.65 -0.48
N SER A 138 -9.85 -2.98 -0.53
CA SER A 138 -8.55 -3.66 -0.59
C SER A 138 -8.38 -4.22 -2.00
N PRO A 139 -7.70 -3.51 -2.93
CA PRO A 139 -7.64 -3.89 -4.33
C PRO A 139 -7.00 -5.27 -4.56
N ASN A 140 -7.53 -6.02 -5.50
CA ASN A 140 -6.91 -7.27 -5.92
C ASN A 140 -5.68 -7.01 -6.82
N SER A 141 -5.82 -6.09 -7.76
CA SER A 141 -4.69 -5.59 -8.57
C SER A 141 -4.77 -4.08 -8.74
N THR A 142 -3.63 -3.43 -8.94
CA THR A 142 -3.53 -1.98 -9.05
C THR A 142 -4.25 -1.46 -10.32
N ALA A 143 -3.78 -1.88 -11.48
CA ALA A 143 -4.26 -1.32 -12.77
C ALA A 143 -5.73 -1.66 -13.04
N ALA A 144 -6.18 -2.91 -12.81
CA ALA A 144 -7.54 -3.31 -13.10
C ALA A 144 -8.57 -2.65 -12.15
N MET A 145 -8.17 -2.37 -10.89
CA MET A 145 -9.08 -1.75 -9.91
C MET A 145 -9.18 -0.24 -10.04
N THR A 146 -8.19 0.43 -10.63
CA THR A 146 -8.18 1.91 -10.76
C THR A 146 -9.49 2.48 -11.32
N PRO A 147 -10.05 2.02 -12.46
CA PRO A 147 -11.29 2.58 -12.97
C PRO A 147 -12.51 2.37 -12.07
N ALA A 148 -12.55 1.27 -11.31
CA ALA A 148 -13.64 1.01 -10.37
C ALA A 148 -13.56 1.92 -9.14
N VAL A 149 -12.35 2.16 -8.63
CA VAL A 149 -12.11 3.13 -7.55
C VAL A 149 -12.46 4.54 -7.98
N GLU A 150 -12.10 4.95 -9.19
CA GLU A 150 -12.49 6.26 -9.75
C GLU A 150 -14.01 6.44 -9.81
N ARG A 151 -14.76 5.40 -10.19
CA ARG A 151 -16.23 5.44 -10.15
C ARG A 151 -16.76 5.56 -8.72
N ALA A 152 -16.15 4.89 -7.75
CA ALA A 152 -16.52 5.06 -6.33
C ALA A 152 -16.25 6.50 -5.87
N CYS A 153 -15.09 7.07 -6.21
CA CYS A 153 -14.77 8.48 -5.91
C CYS A 153 -15.79 9.46 -6.53
N ALA A 154 -16.23 9.19 -7.75
CA ALA A 154 -17.20 10.04 -8.47
C ALA A 154 -18.55 10.12 -7.76
N THR A 155 -18.86 9.25 -6.79
CA THR A 155 -20.06 9.34 -5.94
C THR A 155 -20.01 10.51 -4.96
N GLY A 156 -18.83 11.12 -4.74
CA GLY A 156 -18.62 12.16 -3.72
C GLY A 156 -18.58 11.65 -2.28
N LYS A 157 -18.59 10.33 -2.08
CA LYS A 157 -18.48 9.70 -0.76
C LYS A 157 -17.02 9.38 -0.44
N PRO A 158 -16.65 9.26 0.86
CA PRO A 158 -15.28 8.90 1.22
C PRO A 158 -14.92 7.52 0.70
N VAL A 159 -13.71 7.41 0.12
CA VAL A 159 -13.13 6.17 -0.37
C VAL A 159 -11.81 5.94 0.34
N VAL A 160 -11.72 4.87 1.10
CA VAL A 160 -10.53 4.42 1.80
C VAL A 160 -9.96 3.22 1.06
N VAL A 161 -8.75 3.36 0.54
CA VAL A 161 -8.00 2.26 -0.07
C VAL A 161 -6.94 1.78 0.91
N PHE A 162 -6.70 0.49 1.02
CA PHE A 162 -5.65 -0.04 1.87
C PHE A 162 -5.00 -1.30 1.29
N ASP A 163 -3.83 -1.67 1.81
CA ASP A 163 -2.99 -2.78 1.37
C ASP A 163 -2.33 -2.49 0.02
N ARG A 164 -3.00 -2.73 -1.07
CA ARG A 164 -2.53 -2.42 -2.41
C ARG A 164 -3.10 -1.09 -2.87
N GLY A 165 -2.28 -0.31 -3.58
CA GLY A 165 -2.69 0.96 -4.15
C GLY A 165 -3.43 0.83 -5.47
N VAL A 166 -3.86 1.96 -5.99
CA VAL A 166 -4.41 2.15 -7.32
C VAL A 166 -3.70 3.33 -7.99
N GLU A 167 -3.82 3.46 -9.32
CA GLU A 167 -3.14 4.48 -10.12
C GLU A 167 -3.97 5.77 -10.23
N THR A 168 -4.53 6.24 -9.12
CA THR A 168 -5.32 7.47 -9.06
C THR A 168 -5.20 8.11 -7.67
N ASP A 169 -5.30 9.42 -7.61
CA ASP A 169 -5.27 10.20 -6.36
C ASP A 169 -6.67 10.61 -5.89
N CYS A 170 -7.73 10.05 -6.48
CA CYS A 170 -9.11 10.44 -6.15
C CYS A 170 -9.59 9.97 -4.77
N MET A 171 -8.95 8.94 -4.20
CA MET A 171 -9.36 8.39 -2.91
C MET A 171 -9.17 9.38 -1.77
N THR A 172 -10.01 9.30 -0.75
CA THR A 172 -9.91 10.13 0.44
C THR A 172 -8.62 9.86 1.21
N THR A 173 -8.24 8.59 1.30
CA THR A 173 -6.96 8.19 1.93
C THR A 173 -6.51 6.83 1.43
N PHE A 174 -5.20 6.64 1.42
CA PHE A 174 -4.57 5.35 1.21
C PHE A 174 -3.84 4.93 2.48
N VAL A 175 -4.23 3.79 3.05
CA VAL A 175 -3.57 3.22 4.22
C VAL A 175 -2.55 2.19 3.76
N HIS A 176 -1.29 2.58 3.75
CA HIS A 176 -0.18 1.71 3.44
C HIS A 176 -0.02 0.63 4.51
N PRO A 177 0.22 -0.63 4.13
CA PRO A 177 0.79 -1.59 5.06
C PRO A 177 2.17 -1.10 5.49
N VAL A 178 2.56 -1.46 6.71
CA VAL A 178 3.92 -1.19 7.18
C VAL A 178 4.90 -1.83 6.21
N GLY A 179 5.73 -1.01 5.59
CA GLY A 179 6.75 -1.49 4.66
C GLY A 179 6.93 -0.62 3.43
N GLY A 180 6.05 -0.67 2.47
CA GLY A 180 6.25 0.05 1.21
C GLY A 180 7.70 -0.04 0.70
N PHE A 181 8.34 1.09 0.39
CA PHE A 181 9.78 1.14 0.08
C PHE A 181 10.67 0.67 1.24
N GLY A 182 10.19 0.76 2.50
CA GLY A 182 10.92 0.32 3.69
C GLY A 182 11.33 -1.15 3.63
N PHE A 183 10.52 -2.04 3.08
CA PHE A 183 10.89 -3.44 2.86
C PHE A 183 12.06 -3.57 1.89
N GLY A 184 12.01 -2.83 0.79
CA GLY A 184 13.07 -2.82 -0.20
C GLY A 184 14.37 -2.27 0.38
N ILE A 185 14.30 -1.15 1.11
CA ILE A 185 15.45 -0.52 1.75
C ILE A 185 16.09 -1.48 2.76
N ALA A 186 15.31 -2.06 3.69
CA ALA A 186 15.83 -2.97 4.69
C ALA A 186 16.46 -4.21 4.06
N SER A 187 15.81 -4.80 3.06
CA SER A 187 16.33 -5.96 2.34
C SER A 187 17.62 -5.63 1.57
N ALA A 188 17.65 -4.50 0.88
CA ALA A 188 18.83 -4.07 0.12
C ALA A 188 20.00 -3.74 1.05
N THR A 189 19.76 -3.09 2.19
CA THR A 189 20.80 -2.81 3.19
C THR A 189 21.37 -4.10 3.73
N PHE A 190 20.51 -5.06 4.13
CA PHE A 190 20.98 -6.37 4.60
C PHE A 190 21.87 -7.08 3.56
N LEU A 191 21.45 -7.06 2.29
CA LEU A 191 22.23 -7.66 1.21
C LEU A 191 23.57 -6.93 1.01
N ALA A 192 23.56 -5.59 1.01
CA ALA A 192 24.78 -4.81 0.87
C ALA A 192 25.80 -5.06 1.98
N ASP A 193 25.33 -5.26 3.21
CA ASP A 193 26.18 -5.52 4.38
C ASP A 193 26.75 -6.95 4.41
N ASN A 194 26.11 -7.89 3.73
CA ASN A 194 26.45 -9.32 3.84
C ASN A 194 27.01 -9.93 2.53
N LEU A 195 26.84 -9.28 1.38
CA LEU A 195 27.31 -9.78 0.10
C LEU A 195 28.64 -9.17 -0.32
N GLN A 196 29.39 -9.93 -1.10
CA GLN A 196 30.64 -9.48 -1.70
C GLN A 196 30.47 -9.24 -3.21
N SER A 197 31.40 -8.49 -3.79
CA SER A 197 31.43 -8.28 -5.24
C SER A 197 31.51 -9.61 -5.99
N GLY A 198 30.53 -9.86 -6.87
CA GLY A 198 30.41 -11.10 -7.63
C GLY A 198 29.40 -12.10 -7.09
N ASP A 199 28.85 -11.88 -5.90
CA ASP A 199 27.76 -12.69 -5.39
C ASP A 199 26.49 -12.50 -6.23
N ARG A 200 25.66 -13.55 -6.26
CA ARG A 200 24.42 -13.56 -7.03
C ARG A 200 23.21 -13.42 -6.12
N VAL A 201 22.32 -12.53 -6.52
CA VAL A 201 21.01 -12.32 -5.85
C VAL A 201 19.91 -12.85 -6.74
N VAL A 202 18.98 -13.62 -6.14
CA VAL A 202 17.75 -14.04 -6.81
C VAL A 202 16.59 -13.24 -6.22
N ALA A 203 15.95 -12.43 -7.06
CA ALA A 203 14.73 -11.70 -6.68
C ALA A 203 13.51 -12.52 -7.10
N LEU A 204 12.69 -12.90 -6.11
CA LEU A 204 11.40 -13.53 -6.36
C LEU A 204 10.34 -12.45 -6.52
N ARG A 205 9.76 -12.37 -7.71
CA ARG A 205 8.66 -11.46 -8.00
C ARG A 205 7.35 -12.22 -7.95
N ILE A 206 6.53 -11.93 -6.94
CA ILE A 206 5.32 -12.73 -6.66
C ILE A 206 4.19 -12.38 -7.63
N LEU A 207 3.83 -11.11 -7.75
CA LEU A 207 2.73 -10.64 -8.61
C LEU A 207 3.20 -9.45 -9.45
N PRO A 208 3.25 -9.56 -10.78
CA PRO A 208 3.48 -8.42 -11.66
C PRO A 208 2.29 -7.45 -11.57
N GLY A 209 2.56 -6.15 -11.41
CA GLY A 209 1.51 -5.13 -11.42
C GLY A 209 0.77 -4.93 -10.08
N VAL A 210 1.40 -5.35 -9.00
CA VAL A 210 0.92 -5.10 -7.62
C VAL A 210 1.97 -4.34 -6.86
#